data_9582919cbe9b65c41a42feed9c7b0b3d
#
_entry.id   9582919cbe9b65c41a42feed9c7b0b3d
#
_cell.length_a   1.000
_cell.length_b   1.000
_cell.length_c   1.000
_cell.angle_alpha   90.00
_cell.angle_beta   90.00
_cell.angle_gamma   90.00
#
_symmetry.space_group_name_H-M   'P 1'
#
loop_
_entity.id
_entity.type
_entity.pdbx_description
1 polymer ?
#
loop_
_entity_poly.entity_id
_entity_poly.type
_entity_poly.pdbx_seq_one_letter_code
_entity_poly.pdbx_strand_id
1 'polypeptide(L)'
;VKAYYPLYGLKTVAFRYTNVYGERARHVGTYAPAVSKFLKMRREGDVLTIFGDGMQKRDFIHVSDVVNANAVISFEELETWGEVYNIGYGKNWSIQEIADSISEEQVHLSARPGEMRETLADIRKAKAELTWKPKVDLLEWIKTQL
;
A
#
# COMPACT_ATOMS: atom_id res chain seq x y z
N VAL A 1 11.73 -17.49 -7.82
CA VAL A 1 10.77 -17.16 -8.88
C VAL A 1 11.51 -16.92 -10.19
N LYS A 2 12.41 -15.91 -10.30
CA LYS A 2 13.10 -15.55 -11.56
C LYS A 2 13.77 -16.73 -12.29
N ALA A 3 14.40 -17.65 -11.56
CA ALA A 3 15.13 -18.77 -12.14
C ALA A 3 14.21 -19.87 -12.74
N TYR A 4 12.97 -19.94 -12.34
CA TYR A 4 12.10 -21.05 -12.74
C TYR A 4 11.65 -20.98 -14.19
N TYR A 5 11.45 -19.77 -14.71
CA TYR A 5 11.08 -19.64 -16.12
C TYR A 5 12.19 -20.07 -17.08
N PRO A 6 13.43 -19.56 -17.00
CA PRO A 6 14.48 -19.96 -17.91
C PRO A 6 14.94 -21.42 -17.73
N LEU A 7 14.81 -22.00 -16.52
CA LEU A 7 15.24 -23.38 -16.25
C LEU A 7 14.18 -24.42 -16.59
N TYR A 8 12.92 -24.13 -16.39
CA TYR A 8 11.84 -25.12 -16.45
C TYR A 8 10.64 -24.68 -17.32
N GLY A 9 10.71 -23.53 -17.96
CA GLY A 9 9.59 -22.98 -18.73
C GLY A 9 8.37 -22.60 -17.88
N LEU A 10 8.51 -22.60 -16.52
CA LEU A 10 7.40 -22.28 -15.64
C LEU A 10 7.12 -20.78 -15.68
N LYS A 11 5.95 -20.40 -16.18
CA LYS A 11 5.48 -19.01 -16.24
C LYS A 11 5.28 -18.47 -14.82
N THR A 12 6.14 -17.55 -14.39
CA THR A 12 6.14 -16.98 -13.04
C THR A 12 6.31 -15.49 -13.08
N VAL A 13 5.68 -14.79 -12.09
CA VAL A 13 5.86 -13.37 -11.81
C VAL A 13 5.97 -13.19 -10.31
N ALA A 14 6.80 -12.26 -9.86
CA ALA A 14 6.87 -11.86 -8.45
C ALA A 14 6.40 -10.41 -8.29
N PHE A 15 5.44 -10.18 -7.40
CA PHE A 15 5.01 -8.85 -7.02
C PHE A 15 5.60 -8.42 -5.69
N ARG A 16 6.00 -7.15 -5.60
CA ARG A 16 6.38 -6.47 -4.38
C ARG A 16 5.31 -5.42 -4.08
N TYR A 17 4.43 -5.72 -3.15
CA TYR A 17 3.38 -4.81 -2.74
C TYR A 17 3.93 -3.75 -1.79
N THR A 18 3.45 -2.51 -1.91
CA THR A 18 3.64 -1.46 -0.91
C THR A 18 2.66 -1.65 0.26
N ASN A 19 2.30 -0.60 0.99
CA ASN A 19 1.39 -0.72 2.12
C ASN A 19 -0.05 -0.92 1.63
N VAL A 20 -0.53 -2.16 1.63
CA VAL A 20 -1.88 -2.49 1.16
C VAL A 20 -2.91 -2.07 2.20
N TYR A 21 -3.94 -1.35 1.77
CA TYR A 21 -5.08 -0.96 2.59
C TYR A 21 -6.41 -1.34 1.90
N GLY A 22 -7.52 -1.21 2.61
CA GLY A 22 -8.85 -1.48 2.07
C GLY A 22 -9.76 -2.19 3.07
N GLU A 23 -10.92 -2.64 2.60
CA GLU A 23 -11.90 -3.35 3.39
C GLU A 23 -11.32 -4.64 3.97
N ARG A 24 -11.69 -4.97 5.19
CA ARG A 24 -11.22 -6.14 5.95
C ARG A 24 -9.72 -6.14 6.28
N ALA A 25 -9.02 -5.01 6.08
CA ALA A 25 -7.61 -4.90 6.48
C ALA A 25 -7.49 -5.06 8.01
N ARG A 26 -6.43 -5.73 8.46
CA ARG A 26 -6.13 -5.85 9.89
C ARG A 26 -5.97 -4.47 10.51
N HIS A 27 -6.62 -4.26 11.66
CA HIS A 27 -6.53 -3.00 12.43
C HIS A 27 -5.83 -3.18 13.79
N VAL A 28 -5.38 -4.39 14.12
CA VAL A 28 -4.65 -4.70 15.36
C VAL A 28 -3.31 -5.37 15.05
N GLY A 29 -2.36 -5.20 15.99
CA GLY A 29 -1.01 -5.77 15.88
C GLY A 29 0.00 -4.84 15.21
N THR A 30 1.27 -5.24 15.27
CA THR A 30 2.42 -4.43 14.83
C THR A 30 2.39 -4.11 13.33
N TYR A 31 1.90 -5.03 12.54
CA TYR A 31 1.87 -4.93 11.07
C TYR A 31 0.54 -4.39 10.49
N ALA A 32 -0.38 -3.94 11.35
CA ALA A 32 -1.62 -3.34 10.85
C ALA A 32 -1.32 -1.98 10.20
N PRO A 33 -1.84 -1.71 8.98
CA PRO A 33 -1.65 -0.43 8.30
C PRO A 33 -2.14 0.75 9.14
N ALA A 34 -1.43 1.89 9.07
CA ALA A 34 -1.81 3.11 9.79
C ALA A 34 -3.25 3.53 9.49
N VAL A 35 -3.63 3.49 8.21
CA VAL A 35 -5.00 3.81 7.74
C VAL A 35 -6.06 3.00 8.49
N SER A 36 -5.89 1.67 8.57
CA SER A 36 -6.85 0.78 9.24
C SER A 36 -6.93 1.03 10.74
N LYS A 37 -5.78 1.35 11.38
CA LYS A 37 -5.73 1.72 12.80
C LYS A 37 -6.45 3.03 13.07
N PHE A 38 -6.19 4.06 12.28
CA PHE A 38 -6.80 5.37 12.45
C PHE A 38 -8.31 5.33 12.23
N LEU A 39 -8.79 4.65 11.19
CA LEU A 39 -10.21 4.45 10.96
C LEU A 39 -10.89 3.68 12.12
N LYS A 40 -10.22 2.69 12.69
CA LYS A 40 -10.72 2.00 13.89
C LYS A 40 -10.81 2.95 15.07
N MET A 41 -9.73 3.66 15.41
CA MET A 41 -9.70 4.62 16.53
C MET A 41 -10.81 5.67 16.37
N ARG A 42 -10.99 6.22 15.16
CA ARG A 42 -12.07 7.17 14.86
C ARG A 42 -13.45 6.59 15.14
N ARG A 43 -13.71 5.33 14.74
CA ARG A 43 -15.00 4.64 14.97
C ARG A 43 -15.26 4.36 16.45
N GLU A 44 -14.21 4.14 17.23
CA GLU A 44 -14.29 3.87 18.67
C GLU A 44 -14.33 5.17 19.51
N GLY A 45 -14.17 6.33 18.89
CA GLY A 45 -14.11 7.62 19.59
C GLY A 45 -12.77 7.89 20.26
N ASP A 46 -11.73 7.14 19.87
CA ASP A 46 -10.39 7.29 20.40
C ASP A 46 -9.61 8.40 19.69
N VAL A 47 -8.69 9.04 20.43
CA VAL A 47 -7.73 10.03 19.89
C VAL A 47 -6.71 9.33 19.00
N LEU A 48 -6.48 9.83 17.78
CA LEU A 48 -5.51 9.24 16.86
C LEU A 48 -4.08 9.35 17.42
N THR A 49 -3.37 8.25 17.44
CA THR A 49 -2.00 8.16 17.97
C THR A 49 -0.98 8.13 16.85
N ILE A 50 -0.17 9.19 16.72
CA ILE A 50 0.89 9.37 15.73
C ILE A 50 2.23 9.19 16.42
N PHE A 51 3.12 8.35 15.85
CA PHE A 51 4.50 8.20 16.36
C PHE A 51 5.43 9.16 15.63
N GLY A 52 6.24 9.90 16.42
CA GLY A 52 7.11 10.94 15.90
C GLY A 52 6.35 12.19 15.45
N ASP A 53 6.88 12.85 14.43
CA ASP A 53 6.33 14.10 13.87
C ASP A 53 5.23 13.87 12.81
N GLY A 54 4.92 12.62 12.50
CA GLY A 54 3.94 12.27 11.47
C GLY A 54 4.40 12.48 10.03
N MET A 55 5.61 13.03 9.81
CA MET A 55 6.11 13.38 8.47
C MET A 55 6.74 12.20 7.71
N GLN A 56 6.79 11.00 8.32
CA GLN A 56 7.20 9.79 7.64
C GLN A 56 6.19 9.44 6.55
N LYS A 57 6.68 9.22 5.31
CA LYS A 57 5.87 8.98 4.12
C LYS A 57 5.85 7.51 3.72
N ARG A 58 4.71 7.05 3.27
CA ARG A 58 4.53 5.68 2.76
C ARG A 58 3.70 5.68 1.48
N ASP A 59 4.08 4.81 0.56
CA ASP A 59 3.26 4.47 -0.59
C ASP A 59 2.19 3.47 -0.13
N PHE A 60 0.92 3.85 -0.29
CA PHE A 60 -0.25 3.04 0.05
C PHE A 60 -0.99 2.64 -1.21
N ILE A 61 -1.34 1.36 -1.33
CA ILE A 61 -2.11 0.83 -2.46
C ILE A 61 -3.39 0.16 -1.98
N HIS A 62 -4.49 0.43 -2.67
CA HIS A 62 -5.77 -0.21 -2.34
C HIS A 62 -5.78 -1.68 -2.74
N VAL A 63 -6.42 -2.52 -1.93
CA VAL A 63 -6.47 -3.97 -2.15
C VAL A 63 -7.10 -4.34 -3.51
N SER A 64 -8.07 -3.59 -4.02
CA SER A 64 -8.64 -3.85 -5.35
C SER A 64 -7.64 -3.64 -6.49
N ASP A 65 -6.72 -2.68 -6.35
CA ASP A 65 -5.66 -2.47 -7.33
C ASP A 65 -4.64 -3.60 -7.30
N VAL A 66 -4.36 -4.15 -6.11
CA VAL A 66 -3.54 -5.36 -5.95
C VAL A 66 -4.22 -6.58 -6.59
N VAL A 67 -5.52 -6.76 -6.36
CA VAL A 67 -6.31 -7.84 -7.00
C VAL A 67 -6.28 -7.69 -8.53
N ASN A 68 -6.47 -6.48 -9.05
CA ASN A 68 -6.40 -6.23 -10.49
C ASN A 68 -5.01 -6.57 -11.07
N ALA A 69 -3.91 -6.25 -10.37
CA ALA A 69 -2.58 -6.62 -10.82
C ALA A 69 -2.41 -8.14 -10.91
N ASN A 70 -2.94 -8.90 -9.95
CA ASN A 70 -2.91 -10.36 -9.99
C ASN A 70 -3.82 -10.93 -11.09
N ALA A 71 -4.99 -10.34 -11.32
CA ALA A 71 -5.91 -10.77 -12.38
C ALA A 71 -5.28 -10.60 -13.76
N VAL A 72 -4.64 -9.46 -14.02
CA VAL A 72 -3.96 -9.21 -15.32
C VAL A 72 -3.01 -10.36 -15.68
N ILE A 73 -2.09 -10.73 -14.79
CA ILE A 73 -1.14 -11.80 -15.09
C ILE A 73 -1.76 -13.21 -15.14
N SER A 74 -2.96 -13.37 -14.60
CA SER A 74 -3.67 -14.67 -14.64
C SER A 74 -4.42 -14.90 -15.94
N PHE A 75 -4.80 -13.82 -16.64
CA PHE A 75 -5.64 -13.88 -17.84
C PHE A 75 -4.95 -13.37 -19.10
N GLU A 76 -3.86 -12.62 -18.98
CA GLU A 76 -3.12 -12.09 -20.13
C GLU A 76 -1.83 -12.87 -20.36
N GLU A 77 -1.49 -13.07 -21.63
CA GLU A 77 -0.16 -13.57 -22.02
C GLU A 77 0.84 -12.42 -21.94
N LEU A 78 1.86 -12.58 -21.09
CA LEU A 78 2.94 -11.62 -20.99
C LEU A 78 4.02 -11.91 -22.03
N GLU A 79 4.65 -10.86 -22.55
CA GLU A 79 5.79 -10.99 -23.44
C GLU A 79 7.02 -11.59 -22.72
N THR A 80 7.13 -11.34 -21.40
CA THR A 80 8.24 -11.82 -20.57
C THR A 80 7.75 -12.44 -19.28
N TRP A 81 8.39 -13.53 -18.86
CA TRP A 81 8.13 -14.24 -17.61
C TRP A 81 9.37 -14.28 -16.71
N GLY A 82 9.20 -14.65 -15.46
CA GLY A 82 10.29 -14.65 -14.47
C GLY A 82 10.60 -13.27 -13.90
N GLU A 83 9.78 -12.27 -14.22
CA GLU A 83 10.02 -10.88 -13.87
C GLU A 83 9.48 -10.49 -12.48
N VAL A 84 9.99 -9.37 -11.97
CA VAL A 84 9.58 -8.78 -10.68
C VAL A 84 9.02 -7.38 -10.92
N TYR A 85 7.85 -7.11 -10.36
CA TYR A 85 7.16 -5.83 -10.48
C TYR A 85 6.86 -5.23 -9.11
N ASN A 86 7.10 -3.94 -8.95
CA ASN A 86 6.58 -3.20 -7.81
C ASN A 86 5.12 -2.84 -8.08
N ILE A 87 4.26 -3.17 -7.14
CA ILE A 87 2.83 -2.88 -7.16
C ILE A 87 2.54 -1.93 -6.00
N GLY A 88 2.44 -0.67 -6.31
CA GLY A 88 2.19 0.45 -5.42
C GLY A 88 1.32 1.48 -6.11
N TYR A 89 0.99 2.56 -5.41
CA TYR A 89 0.28 3.67 -6.03
C TYR A 89 1.20 4.57 -6.86
N GLY A 90 2.49 4.63 -6.49
CA GLY A 90 3.48 5.48 -7.15
C GLY A 90 3.43 6.94 -6.70
N LYS A 91 2.75 7.20 -5.59
CA LYS A 91 2.74 8.42 -4.79
C LYS A 91 2.74 8.01 -3.32
N ASN A 92 3.33 8.81 -2.46
CA ASN A 92 3.29 8.57 -1.02
C ASN A 92 2.56 9.69 -0.28
N TRP A 93 2.07 9.36 0.90
CA TRP A 93 1.42 10.28 1.83
C TRP A 93 2.14 10.21 3.16
N SER A 94 2.23 11.33 3.87
CA SER A 94 2.69 11.35 5.25
C SER A 94 1.63 10.75 6.17
N ILE A 95 2.07 10.21 7.30
CA ILE A 95 1.14 9.72 8.34
C ILE A 95 0.27 10.87 8.87
N GLN A 96 0.84 12.10 8.91
CA GLN A 96 0.11 13.29 9.28
C GLN A 96 -1.04 13.61 8.31
N GLU A 97 -0.77 13.64 6.99
CA GLU A 97 -1.84 13.86 5.97
C GLU A 97 -2.98 12.85 6.10
N ILE A 98 -2.66 11.60 6.39
CA ILE A 98 -3.68 10.56 6.61
C ILE A 98 -4.47 10.82 7.89
N ALA A 99 -3.80 11.17 8.99
CA ALA A 99 -4.46 11.46 10.26
C ALA A 99 -5.39 12.68 10.14
N ASP A 100 -4.92 13.76 9.50
CA ASP A 100 -5.70 14.99 9.27
C ASP A 100 -6.96 14.73 8.43
N SER A 101 -6.89 13.78 7.50
CA SER A 101 -8.05 13.40 6.70
C SER A 101 -9.11 12.61 7.47
N ILE A 102 -8.79 12.11 8.67
CA ILE A 102 -9.66 11.24 9.47
C ILE A 102 -10.21 11.95 10.73
N SER A 103 -9.37 12.68 11.46
CA SER A 103 -9.77 13.35 12.71
C SER A 103 -8.82 14.49 13.07
N GLU A 104 -9.36 15.56 13.66
CA GLU A 104 -8.58 16.63 14.28
C GLU A 104 -8.05 16.22 15.68
N GLU A 105 -8.66 15.25 16.32
CA GLU A 105 -8.25 14.76 17.63
C GLU A 105 -7.05 13.81 17.50
N GLN A 106 -5.85 14.34 17.76
CA GLN A 106 -4.58 13.65 17.54
C GLN A 106 -3.61 13.85 18.70
N VAL A 107 -2.78 12.85 18.97
CA VAL A 107 -1.69 12.90 19.94
C VAL A 107 -0.41 12.33 19.33
N HIS A 108 0.70 13.04 19.55
CA HIS A 108 2.00 12.59 19.12
C HIS A 108 2.75 11.88 20.27
N LEU A 109 3.24 10.69 19.98
CA LEU A 109 4.11 9.91 20.87
C LEU A 109 5.56 9.94 20.36
N SER A 110 6.47 9.47 21.19
CA SER A 110 7.87 9.34 20.80
C SER A 110 8.05 8.55 19.51
N ALA A 111 8.98 9.01 18.67
CA ALA A 111 9.29 8.31 17.42
C ALA A 111 9.79 6.87 17.70
N ARG A 112 9.48 5.97 16.78
CA ARG A 112 9.95 4.58 16.86
C ARG A 112 11.37 4.48 16.34
N PRO A 113 12.30 3.86 17.09
CA PRO A 113 13.65 3.64 16.59
C PRO A 113 13.67 2.85 15.28
N GLY A 114 14.49 3.32 14.32
CA GLY A 114 14.65 2.61 13.03
C GLY A 114 13.50 2.76 12.03
N GLU A 115 12.53 3.63 12.30
CA GLU A 115 11.45 3.88 11.34
C GLU A 115 11.98 4.61 10.11
N MET A 116 11.70 4.03 8.92
CA MET A 116 12.09 4.65 7.66
C MET A 116 11.35 5.97 7.44
N ARG A 117 12.06 6.99 7.00
CA ARG A 117 11.49 8.32 6.75
C ARG A 117 10.56 8.34 5.55
N GLU A 118 10.93 7.63 4.48
CA GLU A 118 10.16 7.62 3.25
C GLU A 118 10.23 6.27 2.54
N THR A 119 9.11 5.84 1.98
CA THR A 119 9.04 4.73 1.02
C THR A 119 8.17 5.13 -0.16
N LEU A 120 8.66 4.85 -1.37
CA LEU A 120 7.95 5.11 -2.63
C LEU A 120 8.32 4.02 -3.64
N ALA A 121 7.32 3.40 -4.23
CA ALA A 121 7.54 2.39 -5.27
C ALA A 121 7.72 3.05 -6.64
N ASP A 122 8.74 2.62 -7.38
CA ASP A 122 8.78 2.86 -8.81
C ASP A 122 7.93 1.82 -9.53
N ILE A 123 6.78 2.25 -10.03
CA ILE A 123 5.79 1.41 -10.70
C ILE A 123 5.81 1.54 -12.24
N ARG A 124 6.80 2.23 -12.81
CA ARG A 124 6.87 2.47 -14.26
C ARG A 124 6.91 1.18 -15.05
N LYS A 125 7.69 0.19 -14.60
CA LYS A 125 7.77 -1.12 -15.22
C LYS A 125 6.41 -1.84 -15.24
N ALA A 126 5.72 -1.89 -14.10
CA ALA A 126 4.40 -2.52 -14.02
C ALA A 126 3.38 -1.84 -14.95
N LYS A 127 3.38 -0.50 -15.01
CA LYS A 127 2.51 0.26 -15.93
C LYS A 127 2.80 -0.01 -17.39
N ALA A 128 4.07 -0.18 -17.77
CA ALA A 128 4.47 -0.37 -19.16
C ALA A 128 4.21 -1.81 -19.66
N GLU A 129 4.48 -2.81 -18.82
CA GLU A 129 4.51 -4.21 -19.24
C GLU A 129 3.24 -5.01 -18.88
N LEU A 130 2.44 -4.53 -17.89
CA LEU A 130 1.25 -5.27 -17.41
C LEU A 130 -0.07 -4.65 -17.83
N THR A 131 -0.09 -3.58 -18.63
CA THR A 131 -1.32 -2.82 -18.95
C THR A 131 -2.13 -2.43 -17.70
N TRP A 132 -1.44 -2.33 -16.56
CA TRP A 132 -2.00 -2.10 -15.22
C TRP A 132 -1.64 -0.71 -14.69
N LYS A 133 -2.58 -0.10 -13.97
CA LYS A 133 -2.35 1.12 -13.19
C LYS A 133 -3.24 1.13 -11.95
N PRO A 134 -2.78 1.72 -10.83
CA PRO A 134 -3.62 1.93 -9.66
C PRO A 134 -4.71 2.94 -9.98
N LYS A 135 -5.90 2.76 -9.37
CA LYS A 135 -7.10 3.58 -9.64
C LYS A 135 -7.64 4.25 -8.38
N VAL A 136 -7.43 3.67 -7.20
CA VAL A 136 -8.07 4.13 -5.97
C VAL A 136 -7.15 5.07 -5.23
N ASP A 137 -7.48 6.37 -5.21
CA ASP A 137 -6.77 7.36 -4.39
C ASP A 137 -7.06 7.14 -2.92
N LEU A 138 -6.01 7.21 -2.08
CA LEU A 138 -6.11 6.94 -0.65
C LEU A 138 -7.04 7.91 0.08
N LEU A 139 -6.88 9.21 -0.15
CA LEU A 139 -7.64 10.21 0.59
C LEU A 139 -9.11 10.22 0.15
N GLU A 140 -9.38 10.00 -1.14
CA GLU A 140 -10.76 9.87 -1.62
C GLU A 140 -11.43 8.61 -1.05
N TRP A 141 -10.71 7.49 -0.96
CA TRP A 141 -11.25 6.28 -0.33
C TRP A 141 -11.52 6.49 1.17
N ILE A 142 -10.61 7.15 1.91
CA ILE A 142 -10.82 7.47 3.33
C ILE A 142 -12.13 8.23 3.54
N LYS A 143 -12.42 9.24 2.71
CA LYS A 143 -13.69 10.00 2.79
C LYS A 143 -14.92 9.11 2.72
N THR A 144 -14.87 8.01 2.01
CA THR A 144 -16.00 7.06 1.92
C THR A 144 -16.16 6.18 3.17
N GLN A 145 -15.20 6.20 4.08
CA GLN A 145 -15.18 5.38 5.29
C GLN A 145 -15.61 6.16 6.55
N LEU A 146 -15.73 7.49 6.45
CA LEU A 146 -16.15 8.41 7.53
C LEU A 146 -17.64 8.69 7.51
#